data_af942b9ccdc782e1f3ecb01475735a1e
#
_entry.id   af942b9ccdc782e1f3ecb01475735a1e
#
_cell.length_a   1.000
_cell.length_b   1.000
_cell.length_c   1.000
_cell.angle_alpha   90.00
_cell.angle_beta   90.00
_cell.angle_gamma   90.00
#
_symmetry.space_group_name_H-M   'P 1'
#
loop_
_entity.id
_entity.type
_entity.pdbx_description
1 polymer ?
#
loop_
_entity_poly.entity_id
_entity_poly.type
_entity_poly.pdbx_seq_one_letter_code
_entity_poly.pdbx_strand_id
1 'polypeptide(L)'
;MNEELRSNFWNFRYGGGMAAFFISVLAPCYHKNHSRYAYGSTHTFILLQPEISFKNKAIRLDYDEKSVRHIVRKRFIDAGQPYDPRDAKEYTMCNWIVRPMHVDQPPIRWWEVSIDNWN
;
A
#
# COMPACT_ATOMS: atom_id res chain seq x y z
N MET A 1 -1.00 19.80 -5.02
CA MET A 1 -1.30 18.35 -5.13
C MET A 1 -2.81 18.17 -5.23
N ASN A 2 -3.26 17.40 -6.21
CA ASN A 2 -4.67 17.12 -6.42
C ASN A 2 -5.26 16.43 -5.16
N GLU A 3 -6.50 16.75 -4.81
CA GLU A 3 -7.21 16.17 -3.66
C GLU A 3 -7.31 14.64 -3.74
N GLU A 4 -7.45 14.09 -4.94
CA GLU A 4 -7.43 12.65 -5.20
C GLU A 4 -6.14 11.96 -4.73
N LEU A 5 -5.00 12.62 -4.91
CA LEU A 5 -3.70 12.09 -4.47
C LEU A 5 -3.53 12.12 -2.95
N ARG A 6 -4.36 12.90 -2.25
CA ARG A 6 -4.35 13.01 -0.79
C ARG A 6 -5.27 12.01 -0.12
N SER A 7 -6.20 11.41 -0.86
CA SER A 7 -7.13 10.46 -0.28
C SER A 7 -6.42 9.18 0.15
N ASN A 8 -6.97 8.51 1.15
CA ASN A 8 -6.45 7.21 1.60
C ASN A 8 -6.71 6.10 0.59
N PHE A 9 -7.68 6.28 -0.27
CA PHE A 9 -8.07 5.35 -1.32
C PHE A 9 -8.37 6.14 -2.58
N TRP A 10 -8.02 5.57 -3.73
CA TRP A 10 -8.42 6.10 -5.00
C TRP A 10 -9.80 5.57 -5.40
N ASN A 11 -10.61 6.46 -5.93
CA ASN A 11 -11.95 6.16 -6.38
C ASN A 11 -11.96 5.91 -7.89
N PHE A 12 -12.50 4.77 -8.27
CA PHE A 12 -12.67 4.36 -9.67
C PHE A 12 -14.12 4.05 -9.94
N ARG A 13 -14.55 4.24 -11.19
CA ARG A 13 -15.88 3.80 -11.63
C ARG A 13 -15.88 2.27 -11.76
N TYR A 14 -16.82 1.64 -11.08
CA TYR A 14 -16.98 0.21 -11.13
C TYR A 14 -18.46 -0.16 -10.94
N GLY A 15 -19.03 -0.99 -11.87
CA GLY A 15 -20.39 -1.49 -11.75
C GLY A 15 -21.48 -0.41 -11.69
N GLY A 16 -21.30 0.74 -12.36
CA GLY A 16 -22.24 1.86 -12.35
C GLY A 16 -22.14 2.81 -11.16
N GLY A 17 -21.15 2.62 -10.30
CA GLY A 17 -20.88 3.49 -9.15
C GLY A 17 -19.37 3.79 -8.98
N MET A 18 -19.04 4.51 -7.91
CA MET A 18 -17.64 4.75 -7.50
C MET A 18 -17.25 3.76 -6.42
N ALA A 19 -16.07 3.14 -6.58
CA ALA A 19 -15.48 2.26 -5.57
C ALA A 19 -14.12 2.79 -5.14
N ALA A 20 -13.86 2.76 -3.85
CA ALA A 20 -12.56 3.08 -3.29
C ALA A 20 -11.62 1.88 -3.36
N PHE A 21 -10.39 2.10 -3.81
CA PHE A 21 -9.36 1.08 -3.94
C PHE A 21 -8.13 1.41 -3.12
N PHE A 22 -7.60 0.41 -2.46
CA PHE A 22 -6.27 0.43 -1.87
C PHE A 22 -5.26 -0.04 -2.92
N ILE A 23 -4.22 0.76 -3.16
CA ILE A 23 -3.21 0.49 -4.18
C ILE A 23 -1.88 0.17 -3.52
N SER A 24 -1.24 -0.89 -4.00
CA SER A 24 0.08 -1.31 -3.53
C SER A 24 0.97 -1.67 -4.70
N VAL A 25 2.26 -1.34 -4.60
CA VAL A 25 3.27 -1.71 -5.59
C VAL A 25 4.26 -2.68 -4.98
N LEU A 26 4.46 -3.84 -5.62
CA LEU A 26 5.54 -4.77 -5.32
C LEU A 26 6.54 -4.71 -6.48
N ALA A 27 7.82 -4.59 -6.19
CA ALA A 27 8.82 -4.36 -7.24
C ALA A 27 10.15 -5.10 -6.97
N PRO A 28 10.89 -5.44 -8.04
CA PRO A 28 12.17 -6.14 -7.93
C PRO A 28 13.25 -5.34 -7.21
N CYS A 29 13.12 -4.02 -7.14
CA CYS A 29 14.08 -3.15 -6.45
C CYS A 29 14.10 -3.33 -4.93
N TYR A 30 13.02 -3.85 -4.34
CA TYR A 30 12.94 -4.08 -2.90
C TYR A 30 13.61 -5.39 -2.50
N HIS A 31 14.34 -5.35 -1.37
CA HIS A 31 14.97 -6.54 -0.81
C HIS A 31 13.96 -7.50 -0.20
N LYS A 32 14.36 -8.76 -0.02
CA LYS A 32 13.51 -9.84 0.52
C LYS A 32 12.92 -9.55 1.91
N ASN A 33 13.55 -8.66 2.67
CA ASN A 33 13.06 -8.25 3.99
C ASN A 33 12.14 -7.01 3.95
N HIS A 34 11.80 -6.55 2.75
CA HIS A 34 10.89 -5.42 2.56
C HIS A 34 9.46 -5.90 2.33
N SER A 35 8.47 -5.19 2.90
CA SER A 35 7.05 -5.53 2.75
C SER A 35 6.53 -5.48 1.30
N ARG A 36 7.29 -4.87 0.40
CA ARG A 36 6.96 -4.75 -1.04
C ARG A 36 7.82 -5.62 -1.95
N TYR A 37 8.48 -6.60 -1.38
CA TYR A 37 9.30 -7.56 -2.11
C TYR A 37 8.48 -8.32 -3.16
N ALA A 38 9.03 -8.46 -4.36
CA ALA A 38 8.37 -9.12 -5.49
C ALA A 38 8.70 -10.63 -5.63
N TYR A 39 9.21 -11.23 -4.57
CA TYR A 39 9.50 -12.68 -4.47
C TYR A 39 10.37 -13.23 -5.61
N GLY A 40 11.37 -12.47 -6.02
CA GLY A 40 12.32 -12.86 -7.08
C GLY A 40 11.82 -12.63 -8.50
N SER A 41 10.61 -12.10 -8.69
CA SER A 41 10.12 -11.70 -10.01
C SER A 41 10.92 -10.53 -10.57
N THR A 42 11.08 -10.51 -11.89
CA THR A 42 11.65 -9.36 -12.62
C THR A 42 10.61 -8.30 -12.97
N HIS A 43 9.34 -8.55 -12.65
CA HIS A 43 8.21 -7.67 -12.94
C HIS A 43 7.81 -6.85 -11.71
N THR A 44 7.31 -5.67 -11.96
CA THR A 44 6.62 -4.85 -10.97
C THR A 44 5.12 -5.17 -11.00
N PHE A 45 4.54 -5.39 -9.84
CA PHE A 45 3.12 -5.67 -9.67
C PHE A 45 2.43 -4.48 -9.03
N ILE A 46 1.30 -4.09 -9.59
CA ILE A 46 0.40 -3.10 -8.99
C ILE A 46 -0.85 -3.85 -8.54
N LEU A 47 -1.08 -3.87 -7.24
CA LEU A 47 -2.25 -4.49 -6.64
C LEU A 47 -3.33 -3.44 -6.43
N LEU A 48 -4.51 -3.72 -6.93
CA LEU A 48 -5.71 -2.92 -6.75
C LEU A 48 -6.69 -3.72 -5.91
N GLN A 49 -6.92 -3.31 -4.68
CA GLN A 49 -7.82 -4.01 -3.76
C GLN A 49 -9.00 -3.11 -3.40
N PRO A 50 -10.24 -3.51 -3.73
CA PRO A 50 -11.41 -2.74 -3.32
C PRO A 50 -11.53 -2.65 -1.80
N GLU A 51 -11.86 -1.48 -1.27
CA GLU A 51 -12.05 -1.28 0.17
C GLU A 51 -13.08 -2.25 0.76
N ILE A 52 -14.14 -2.51 0.01
CA ILE A 52 -15.21 -3.44 0.43
C ILE A 52 -14.69 -4.85 0.73
N SER A 53 -13.62 -5.29 0.07
CA SER A 53 -13.04 -6.62 0.31
C SER A 53 -12.46 -6.74 1.71
N PHE A 54 -11.90 -5.67 2.27
CA PHE A 54 -11.41 -5.64 3.66
C PHE A 54 -12.56 -5.73 4.65
N LYS A 55 -13.63 -4.96 4.42
CA LYS A 55 -14.83 -4.97 5.26
C LYS A 55 -15.51 -6.33 5.27
N ASN A 56 -15.70 -6.93 4.10
CA ASN A 56 -16.33 -8.25 3.97
C ASN A 56 -15.51 -9.34 4.67
N LYS A 57 -14.19 -9.28 4.55
CA LYS A 57 -13.32 -10.25 5.21
C LYS A 57 -13.35 -10.10 6.74
N ALA A 58 -13.35 -8.89 7.25
CA ALA A 58 -13.48 -8.61 8.69
C ALA A 58 -14.79 -9.15 9.24
N ILE A 59 -15.92 -8.91 8.57
CA ILE A 59 -17.23 -9.41 8.94
C ILE A 59 -17.25 -10.95 8.95
N ARG A 60 -16.69 -11.61 7.94
CA ARG A 60 -16.64 -13.08 7.84
C ARG A 60 -15.81 -13.74 8.92
N LEU A 61 -14.78 -13.04 9.45
CA LEU A 61 -13.89 -13.52 10.49
C LEU A 61 -14.31 -13.08 11.89
N ASP A 62 -15.40 -12.32 12.00
CA ASP A 62 -15.87 -11.71 13.26
C ASP A 62 -14.79 -10.87 13.97
N TYR A 63 -13.96 -10.19 13.20
CA TYR A 63 -12.94 -9.30 13.69
C TYR A 63 -13.29 -7.83 13.44
N ASP A 64 -12.96 -6.94 14.40
CA ASP A 64 -12.96 -5.51 14.16
C ASP A 64 -11.74 -5.08 13.30
N GLU A 65 -11.79 -3.87 12.73
CA GLU A 65 -10.72 -3.36 11.87
C GLU A 65 -9.36 -3.26 12.58
N LYS A 66 -9.35 -2.93 13.86
CA LYS A 66 -8.13 -2.86 14.67
C LYS A 66 -7.46 -4.21 14.80
N SER A 67 -8.23 -5.25 15.09
CA SER A 67 -7.74 -6.63 15.24
C SER A 67 -7.19 -7.15 13.91
N VAL A 68 -7.87 -6.89 12.80
CA VAL A 68 -7.40 -7.27 11.46
C VAL A 68 -6.06 -6.61 11.14
N ARG A 69 -5.92 -5.31 11.37
CA ARG A 69 -4.66 -4.58 11.15
C ARG A 69 -3.52 -5.13 12.01
N HIS A 70 -3.80 -5.43 13.26
CA HIS A 70 -2.82 -6.03 14.17
C HIS A 70 -2.34 -7.40 13.66
N ILE A 71 -3.26 -8.26 13.24
CA ILE A 71 -2.93 -9.58 12.69
C ILE A 71 -2.08 -9.46 11.42
N VAL A 72 -2.45 -8.57 10.51
CA VAL A 72 -1.69 -8.34 9.27
C VAL A 72 -0.28 -7.85 9.57
N ARG A 73 -0.12 -6.86 10.44
CA ARG A 73 1.19 -6.35 10.84
C ARG A 73 2.06 -7.43 11.48
N LYS A 74 1.46 -8.22 12.38
CA LYS A 74 2.17 -9.33 13.02
C LYS A 74 2.67 -10.35 12.00
N ARG A 75 1.86 -10.71 11.02
CA ARG A 75 2.27 -11.65 9.96
C ARG A 75 3.43 -11.12 9.13
N PHE A 76 3.46 -9.82 8.82
CA PHE A 76 4.60 -9.22 8.13
C PHE A 76 5.86 -9.22 8.98
N ILE A 77 5.75 -8.93 10.27
CA ILE A 77 6.89 -9.02 11.22
C ILE A 77 7.41 -10.45 11.28
N ASP A 78 6.52 -11.44 11.45
CA ASP A 78 6.88 -12.86 11.54
C ASP A 78 7.54 -13.37 10.24
N ALA A 79 7.19 -12.79 9.10
CA ALA A 79 7.81 -13.08 7.81
C ALA A 79 9.14 -12.35 7.58
N GLY A 80 9.59 -11.52 8.51
CA GLY A 80 10.79 -10.71 8.37
C GLY A 80 10.66 -9.52 7.42
N GLN A 81 9.43 -9.08 7.16
CA GLN A 81 9.08 -7.97 6.27
C GLN A 81 8.22 -6.92 6.99
N PRO A 82 8.73 -6.26 8.03
CA PRO A 82 7.92 -5.40 8.88
C PRO A 82 7.37 -4.18 8.13
N TYR A 83 6.15 -3.79 8.47
CA TYR A 83 5.57 -2.53 8.06
C TYR A 83 6.16 -1.36 8.84
N ASP A 84 6.19 -0.18 8.19
CA ASP A 84 6.43 1.08 8.88
C ASP A 84 5.19 1.45 9.72
N PRO A 85 5.33 1.59 11.05
CA PRO A 85 4.19 1.92 11.91
C PRO A 85 3.64 3.34 11.71
N ARG A 86 4.37 4.22 11.01
CA ARG A 86 3.94 5.59 10.69
C ARG A 86 2.85 5.64 9.61
N ASP A 87 2.66 4.57 8.86
CA ASP A 87 1.79 4.50 7.68
C ASP A 87 0.38 5.08 7.89
N ALA A 88 -0.22 4.78 9.02
CA ALA A 88 -1.62 5.10 9.26
C ALA A 88 -1.84 6.45 9.97
N LYS A 89 -0.79 7.09 10.47
CA LYS A 89 -0.92 8.25 11.35
C LYS A 89 -0.31 9.55 10.81
N GLU A 90 0.77 9.46 10.07
CA GLU A 90 1.56 10.64 9.69
C GLU A 90 1.38 11.05 8.24
N TYR A 91 0.99 10.11 7.36
CA TYR A 91 0.95 10.34 5.92
C TYR A 91 -0.31 9.77 5.30
N THR A 92 -0.73 10.35 4.17
CA THR A 92 -1.82 9.82 3.36
C THR A 92 -1.39 8.55 2.61
N MET A 93 -2.33 7.70 2.24
CA MET A 93 -2.03 6.43 1.56
C MET A 93 -1.31 6.62 0.22
N CYS A 94 -1.53 7.73 -0.47
CA CYS A 94 -0.81 7.99 -1.72
C CYS A 94 0.72 8.10 -1.51
N ASN A 95 1.18 8.51 -0.34
CA ASN A 95 2.60 8.52 0.02
C ASN A 95 3.19 7.12 0.15
N TRP A 96 2.35 6.09 0.30
CA TRP A 96 2.75 4.72 0.56
C TRP A 96 2.47 3.75 -0.58
N ILE A 97 1.94 4.23 -1.70
CA ILE A 97 1.78 3.41 -2.92
C ILE A 97 3.14 2.90 -3.37
N VAL A 98 4.11 3.81 -3.45
CA VAL A 98 5.52 3.49 -3.69
C VAL A 98 6.30 3.78 -2.40
N ARG A 99 6.82 2.73 -1.79
CA ARG A 99 7.51 2.84 -0.51
C ARG A 99 8.99 3.14 -0.65
N PRO A 100 9.60 3.86 0.30
CA PRO A 100 11.05 4.00 0.35
C PRO A 100 11.73 2.65 0.61
N MET A 101 13.01 2.54 0.29
CA MET A 101 13.81 1.33 0.47
C MET A 101 13.99 0.94 1.94
N HIS A 102 14.08 1.93 2.81
CA HIS A 102 14.31 1.74 4.24
C HIS A 102 13.21 2.40 5.06
N VAL A 103 12.86 1.77 6.18
CA VAL A 103 11.75 2.18 7.07
C VAL A 103 11.94 3.59 7.65
N ASP A 104 13.18 4.03 7.84
CA ASP A 104 13.54 5.33 8.40
C ASP A 104 13.58 6.46 7.36
N GLN A 105 13.46 6.13 6.08
CA GLN A 105 13.43 7.12 5.01
C GLN A 105 12.07 7.83 4.92
N PRO A 106 12.05 9.10 4.49
CA PRO A 106 10.80 9.81 4.26
C PRO A 106 10.02 9.20 3.09
N PRO A 107 8.68 9.39 3.03
CA PRO A 107 7.86 8.94 1.92
C PRO A 107 8.33 9.50 0.59
N ILE A 108 8.22 8.70 -0.46
CA ILE A 108 8.55 9.10 -1.83
C ILE A 108 7.37 9.87 -2.41
N ARG A 109 7.64 11.07 -2.93
CA ARG A 109 6.67 11.84 -3.72
C ARG A 109 6.76 11.42 -5.19
N TRP A 110 6.33 10.21 -5.49
CA TRP A 110 6.42 9.59 -6.81
C TRP A 110 5.71 10.39 -7.91
N TRP A 111 4.71 11.19 -7.56
CA TRP A 111 4.00 12.07 -8.51
C TRP A 111 4.78 13.34 -8.90
N GLU A 112 5.87 13.65 -8.20
CA GLU A 112 6.74 14.79 -8.49
C GLU A 112 7.94 14.40 -9.36
N VAL A 113 8.09 13.10 -9.65
CA VAL A 113 9.19 12.60 -10.46
C VAL A 113 8.92 12.96 -11.93
N SER A 114 9.78 13.79 -12.52
CA SER A 114 9.69 14.13 -13.95
C SER A 114 10.13 12.94 -14.81
N ILE A 115 9.38 12.68 -15.89
CA ILE A 115 9.74 11.66 -16.87
C ILE A 115 11.10 11.98 -17.54
N ASP A 116 11.45 13.24 -17.62
CA ASP A 116 12.74 13.69 -18.22
C ASP A 116 13.97 13.21 -17.45
N ASN A 117 13.80 12.79 -16.20
CA ASN A 117 14.88 12.26 -15.36
C ASN A 117 15.05 10.73 -15.44
N TRP A 118 14.33 10.07 -16.34
CA TRP A 118 14.34 8.60 -16.45
C TRP A 118 15.34 8.05 -17.49
N ASN A 119 16.23 8.87 -17.95
CA ASN A 119 17.28 8.47 -18.91
C ASN A 119 18.55 7.96 -18.21
#